data_06a653773dbc548a40e6bd1b490913f2
#
_entry.id   06a653773dbc548a40e6bd1b490913f2
#
_cell.length_a   1.000
_cell.length_b   1.000
_cell.length_c   1.000
_cell.angle_alpha   90.00
_cell.angle_beta   90.00
_cell.angle_gamma   90.00
#
_symmetry.space_group_name_H-M   'P 1'
#
loop_
_entity.id
_entity.type
_entity.pdbx_description
1 polymer ?
#
loop_
_entity_poly.entity_id
_entity_poly.type
_entity_poly.pdbx_seq_one_letter_code
_entity_poly.pdbx_strand_id
1 'polypeptide(L)'
;PEIDNLQNLPPEICENWYHIFEEGKYVQIPDIEEMRLSDPFQYENLKRQKIHSIVAMPIYDAEKVIAFYGVDNPPAFSLEYTSDMLQIMGSFLKSCIRRRNLMRRLEDLSYKDALTQLGNRFAMEKYVRQIDPEQSVGVVYCDVTGLKGVNDTLGHKAGDDLILRAGACLEQVFGDYGVFRIGGDELLVLCAQIDQDTLAERIRQLECLTAEKDVNIAVGVIWQDRADTHLDELLQEAEKRMYEDKAEYY
;
A
#
# COMPACT_ATOMS: atom_id res chain seq x y z
N PRO A 1 -29.19 -7.15 -2.08
CA PRO A 1 -28.40 -8.33 -2.31
C PRO A 1 -27.30 -8.34 -1.27
N GLU A 2 -27.32 -9.34 -0.39
CA GLU A 2 -26.35 -9.51 0.67
C GLU A 2 -25.05 -10.00 0.02
N ILE A 3 -24.10 -9.08 -0.17
CA ILE A 3 -22.77 -9.34 -0.71
C ILE A 3 -21.92 -10.21 0.25
N ASP A 4 -22.32 -10.30 1.50
CA ASP A 4 -21.57 -10.99 2.56
C ASP A 4 -21.47 -12.52 2.39
N ASN A 5 -22.33 -13.12 1.56
CA ASN A 5 -22.35 -14.59 1.37
C ASN A 5 -21.28 -15.12 0.38
N LEU A 6 -20.57 -14.24 -0.34
CA LEU A 6 -19.55 -14.63 -1.34
C LEU A 6 -18.12 -14.33 -0.91
N GLN A 7 -17.92 -13.75 0.28
CA GLN A 7 -16.59 -13.47 0.80
C GLN A 7 -16.05 -14.71 1.54
N ASN A 8 -14.81 -15.09 1.22
CA ASN A 8 -14.08 -16.19 1.87
C ASN A 8 -14.72 -17.58 1.69
N LEU A 9 -15.28 -17.87 0.53
CA LEU A 9 -15.71 -19.23 0.21
C LEU A 9 -14.50 -20.17 0.21
N PRO A 10 -14.60 -21.35 0.90
CA PRO A 10 -13.54 -22.34 0.85
C PRO A 10 -13.28 -22.76 -0.61
N PRO A 11 -12.01 -22.96 -1.03
CA PRO A 11 -11.67 -23.37 -2.41
C PRO A 11 -12.40 -24.62 -2.87
N GLU A 12 -12.72 -25.52 -1.95
CA GLU A 12 -13.40 -26.80 -2.19
C GLU A 12 -14.80 -26.62 -2.81
N ILE A 13 -15.45 -25.48 -2.57
CA ILE A 13 -16.78 -25.20 -3.14
C ILE A 13 -16.74 -25.08 -4.66
N CYS A 14 -15.61 -24.65 -5.23
CA CYS A 14 -15.44 -24.41 -6.66
C CYS A 14 -14.43 -25.37 -7.32
N GLU A 15 -14.04 -26.46 -6.64
CA GLU A 15 -13.00 -27.38 -7.12
C GLU A 15 -13.33 -27.93 -8.52
N ASN A 16 -14.57 -28.34 -8.78
CA ASN A 16 -15.01 -28.83 -10.07
C ASN A 16 -14.95 -27.74 -11.17
N TRP A 17 -15.11 -26.47 -10.81
CA TRP A 17 -15.01 -25.37 -11.77
C TRP A 17 -13.55 -25.11 -12.15
N TYR A 18 -12.61 -25.27 -11.22
CA TYR A 18 -11.19 -25.11 -11.51
C TYR A 18 -10.72 -26.11 -12.60
N HIS A 19 -11.18 -27.35 -12.58
CA HIS A 19 -10.88 -28.31 -13.63
C HIS A 19 -11.39 -27.85 -15.01
N ILE A 20 -12.61 -27.30 -15.07
CA ILE A 20 -13.18 -26.74 -16.32
C ILE A 20 -12.33 -25.54 -16.79
N PHE A 21 -11.93 -24.69 -15.85
CA PHE A 21 -11.11 -23.51 -16.14
C PHE A 21 -9.69 -23.89 -16.62
N GLU A 22 -9.08 -24.93 -16.02
CA GLU A 22 -7.77 -25.44 -16.45
C GLU A 22 -7.77 -25.98 -17.88
N GLU A 23 -8.91 -26.47 -18.35
CA GLU A 23 -9.11 -26.84 -19.76
C GLU A 23 -9.33 -25.65 -20.71
N GLY A 24 -9.26 -24.42 -20.20
CA GLY A 24 -9.50 -23.21 -21.00
C GLY A 24 -10.99 -22.94 -21.29
N LYS A 25 -11.88 -23.63 -20.59
CA LYS A 25 -13.33 -23.52 -20.74
C LYS A 25 -13.90 -22.58 -19.67
N TYR A 26 -15.19 -22.26 -19.80
CA TYR A 26 -15.95 -21.51 -18.80
C TYR A 26 -17.15 -22.33 -18.32
N VAL A 27 -17.69 -21.98 -17.16
CA VAL A 27 -18.88 -22.62 -16.59
C VAL A 27 -20.12 -21.91 -17.12
N GLN A 28 -21.05 -22.67 -17.69
CA GLN A 28 -22.36 -22.19 -18.09
C GLN A 28 -23.40 -23.24 -17.68
N ILE A 29 -24.22 -22.89 -16.69
CA ILE A 29 -25.28 -23.75 -16.17
C ILE A 29 -26.62 -23.04 -16.41
N PRO A 30 -27.35 -23.44 -17.44
CA PRO A 30 -28.65 -22.84 -17.77
C PRO A 30 -29.74 -23.09 -16.73
N ASP A 31 -29.68 -24.29 -16.10
CA ASP A 31 -30.58 -24.71 -15.02
C ASP A 31 -29.80 -25.59 -14.03
N ILE A 32 -29.70 -25.16 -12.78
CA ILE A 32 -29.01 -25.92 -11.74
C ILE A 32 -29.66 -27.29 -11.44
N GLU A 33 -30.94 -27.48 -11.76
CA GLU A 33 -31.62 -28.75 -11.53
C GLU A 33 -31.00 -29.91 -12.35
N GLU A 34 -30.36 -29.60 -13.50
CA GLU A 34 -29.65 -30.57 -14.32
C GLU A 34 -28.41 -31.17 -13.60
N MET A 35 -27.81 -30.42 -12.68
CA MET A 35 -26.62 -30.87 -11.94
C MET A 35 -26.94 -31.57 -10.62
N ARG A 36 -28.19 -31.68 -10.25
CA ARG A 36 -28.65 -32.25 -8.96
C ARG A 36 -28.07 -33.63 -8.65
N LEU A 37 -27.92 -34.47 -9.68
CA LEU A 37 -27.40 -35.83 -9.54
C LEU A 37 -25.88 -35.93 -9.81
N SER A 38 -25.35 -35.11 -10.68
CA SER A 38 -23.93 -35.13 -11.06
C SER A 38 -23.04 -34.39 -10.06
N ASP A 39 -23.53 -33.29 -9.46
CA ASP A 39 -22.81 -32.52 -8.46
C ASP A 39 -23.80 -32.02 -7.36
N PRO A 40 -24.22 -32.89 -6.44
CA PRO A 40 -25.19 -32.57 -5.39
C PRO A 40 -24.68 -31.47 -4.44
N PHE A 41 -23.37 -31.44 -4.21
CA PHE A 41 -22.77 -30.46 -3.30
C PHE A 41 -22.88 -29.04 -3.88
N GLN A 42 -22.49 -28.88 -5.13
CA GLN A 42 -22.58 -27.57 -5.81
C GLN A 42 -24.05 -27.14 -6.01
N TYR A 43 -24.92 -28.09 -6.35
CA TYR A 43 -26.36 -27.86 -6.46
C TYR A 43 -26.94 -27.23 -5.15
N GLU A 44 -26.67 -27.86 -4.00
CA GLU A 44 -27.17 -27.35 -2.72
C GLU A 44 -26.61 -25.96 -2.37
N ASN A 45 -25.33 -25.71 -2.70
CA ASN A 45 -24.71 -24.41 -2.50
C ASN A 45 -25.34 -23.31 -3.36
N LEU A 46 -25.55 -23.54 -4.64
CA LEU A 46 -26.18 -22.58 -5.56
C LEU A 46 -27.64 -22.36 -5.19
N LYS A 47 -28.37 -23.42 -4.87
CA LYS A 47 -29.77 -23.35 -4.46
C LYS A 47 -29.97 -22.55 -3.18
N ARG A 48 -29.11 -22.70 -2.18
CA ARG A 48 -29.12 -21.90 -0.94
C ARG A 48 -28.94 -20.42 -1.22
N GLN A 49 -28.17 -20.05 -2.24
CA GLN A 49 -27.94 -18.68 -2.68
C GLN A 49 -29.05 -18.18 -3.64
N LYS A 50 -30.10 -18.98 -3.90
CA LYS A 50 -31.19 -18.66 -4.85
C LYS A 50 -30.69 -18.47 -6.29
N ILE A 51 -29.62 -19.17 -6.64
CA ILE A 51 -29.08 -19.20 -8.00
C ILE A 51 -29.79 -20.33 -8.74
N HIS A 52 -30.37 -20.04 -9.89
CA HIS A 52 -31.07 -21.01 -10.75
C HIS A 52 -30.30 -21.25 -12.04
N SER A 53 -29.54 -20.29 -12.47
CA SER A 53 -28.65 -20.38 -13.62
C SER A 53 -27.40 -19.53 -13.34
N ILE A 54 -26.26 -19.87 -13.96
CA ILE A 54 -25.01 -19.15 -13.75
C ILE A 54 -24.12 -19.24 -14.99
N VAL A 55 -23.39 -18.14 -15.26
CA VAL A 55 -22.25 -18.11 -16.17
C VAL A 55 -21.05 -17.61 -15.40
N ALA A 56 -19.97 -18.40 -15.35
CA ALA A 56 -18.74 -18.02 -14.67
C ALA A 56 -17.52 -18.18 -15.58
N MET A 57 -16.70 -17.15 -15.62
CA MET A 57 -15.51 -17.03 -16.46
C MET A 57 -14.25 -16.97 -15.63
N PRO A 58 -13.16 -17.68 -15.99
CA PRO A 58 -11.89 -17.59 -15.32
C PRO A 58 -11.11 -16.33 -15.71
N ILE A 59 -10.28 -15.86 -14.77
CA ILE A 59 -9.24 -14.87 -15.03
C ILE A 59 -7.89 -15.58 -14.89
N TYR A 60 -7.08 -15.53 -15.95
CA TYR A 60 -5.77 -16.16 -15.96
C TYR A 60 -4.64 -15.14 -15.79
N ASP A 61 -3.62 -15.52 -15.01
CA ASP A 61 -2.28 -14.93 -15.10
C ASP A 61 -1.34 -15.99 -15.68
N ALA A 62 -0.81 -15.73 -16.86
CA ALA A 62 -0.18 -16.74 -17.72
C ALA A 62 -1.15 -17.92 -17.98
N GLU A 63 -0.83 -19.11 -17.49
CA GLU A 63 -1.66 -20.33 -17.63
C GLU A 63 -2.42 -20.68 -16.35
N LYS A 64 -2.23 -19.93 -15.26
CA LYS A 64 -2.84 -20.21 -13.96
C LYS A 64 -4.11 -19.39 -13.76
N VAL A 65 -5.18 -20.04 -13.32
CA VAL A 65 -6.41 -19.39 -12.88
C VAL A 65 -6.13 -18.67 -11.56
N ILE A 66 -6.31 -17.35 -11.55
CA ILE A 66 -6.09 -16.50 -10.36
C ILE A 66 -7.39 -16.02 -9.71
N ALA A 67 -8.48 -16.03 -10.48
CA ALA A 67 -9.82 -15.67 -10.01
C ALA A 67 -10.84 -16.14 -11.04
N PHE A 68 -12.11 -16.05 -10.69
CA PHE A 68 -13.22 -16.13 -11.63
C PHE A 68 -14.28 -15.07 -11.27
N TYR A 69 -15.14 -14.78 -12.21
CA TYR A 69 -16.24 -13.83 -12.07
C TYR A 69 -17.40 -14.29 -12.92
N GLY A 70 -18.60 -13.86 -12.61
CA GLY A 70 -19.77 -14.38 -13.31
C GLY A 70 -21.03 -13.55 -13.10
N VAL A 71 -22.11 -14.05 -13.67
CA VAL A 71 -23.46 -13.50 -13.51
C VAL A 71 -24.39 -14.62 -13.07
N ASP A 72 -25.11 -14.37 -11.99
CA ASP A 72 -26.13 -15.24 -11.43
C ASP A 72 -27.49 -14.91 -12.05
N ASN A 73 -28.25 -15.95 -12.36
CA ASN A 73 -29.61 -15.85 -12.90
C ASN A 73 -29.72 -14.98 -14.18
N PRO A 74 -28.79 -15.11 -15.16
CA PRO A 74 -28.98 -14.41 -16.43
C PRO A 74 -30.28 -14.89 -17.10
N PRO A 75 -31.01 -14.01 -17.79
CA PRO A 75 -32.20 -14.44 -18.53
C PRO A 75 -31.84 -15.53 -19.57
N ALA A 76 -32.67 -16.58 -19.68
CA ALA A 76 -32.38 -17.73 -20.53
C ALA A 76 -32.11 -17.36 -22.01
N PHE A 77 -32.79 -16.33 -22.54
CA PHE A 77 -32.61 -15.84 -23.90
C PHE A 77 -31.31 -15.06 -24.13
N SER A 78 -30.56 -14.71 -23.04
CA SER A 78 -29.35 -13.89 -23.11
C SER A 78 -28.08 -14.64 -22.70
N LEU A 79 -28.12 -15.95 -22.48
CA LEU A 79 -26.99 -16.72 -21.98
C LEU A 79 -25.74 -16.60 -22.89
N GLU A 80 -25.90 -16.77 -24.19
CA GLU A 80 -24.79 -16.61 -25.15
C GLU A 80 -24.23 -15.18 -25.14
N TYR A 81 -25.12 -14.19 -25.18
CA TYR A 81 -24.73 -12.77 -25.14
C TYR A 81 -24.02 -12.42 -23.81
N THR A 82 -24.49 -12.98 -22.69
CA THR A 82 -23.85 -12.82 -21.37
C THR A 82 -22.44 -13.41 -21.37
N SER A 83 -22.27 -14.58 -21.98
CA SER A 83 -20.94 -15.21 -22.10
C SER A 83 -19.97 -14.37 -22.91
N ASP A 84 -20.41 -13.84 -24.06
CA ASP A 84 -19.58 -12.96 -24.91
C ASP A 84 -19.20 -11.66 -24.19
N MET A 85 -20.14 -11.03 -23.51
CA MET A 85 -19.87 -9.84 -22.71
C MET A 85 -18.86 -10.12 -21.58
N LEU A 86 -19.02 -11.24 -20.88
CA LEU A 86 -18.09 -11.63 -19.84
C LEU A 86 -16.69 -11.88 -20.41
N GLN A 87 -16.54 -12.50 -21.57
CA GLN A 87 -15.23 -12.68 -22.22
C GLN A 87 -14.53 -11.35 -22.49
N ILE A 88 -15.25 -10.35 -22.99
CA ILE A 88 -14.71 -9.00 -23.24
C ILE A 88 -14.29 -8.36 -21.91
N MET A 89 -15.15 -8.41 -20.90
CA MET A 89 -14.85 -7.91 -19.54
C MET A 89 -13.63 -8.60 -18.92
N GLY A 90 -13.47 -9.91 -19.12
CA GLY A 90 -12.33 -10.68 -18.64
C GLY A 90 -11.00 -10.20 -19.18
N SER A 91 -10.96 -9.87 -20.46
CA SER A 91 -9.78 -9.29 -21.12
C SER A 91 -9.40 -7.94 -20.50
N PHE A 92 -10.39 -7.11 -20.21
CA PHE A 92 -10.19 -5.82 -19.54
C PHE A 92 -9.72 -6.01 -18.10
N LEU A 93 -10.39 -6.85 -17.31
CA LEU A 93 -10.01 -7.16 -15.92
C LEU A 93 -8.59 -7.71 -15.83
N LYS A 94 -8.22 -8.65 -16.70
CA LYS A 94 -6.86 -9.18 -16.81
C LYS A 94 -5.83 -8.08 -17.04
N SER A 95 -6.13 -7.14 -17.95
CA SER A 95 -5.25 -6.00 -18.24
C SER A 95 -5.09 -5.07 -17.04
N CYS A 96 -6.17 -4.79 -16.33
CA CYS A 96 -6.16 -3.98 -15.10
C CYS A 96 -5.33 -4.64 -13.98
N ILE A 97 -5.54 -5.94 -13.74
CA ILE A 97 -4.79 -6.71 -12.74
C ILE A 97 -3.30 -6.73 -13.07
N ARG A 98 -2.95 -7.02 -14.34
CA ARG A 98 -1.56 -7.03 -14.80
C ARG A 98 -0.89 -5.67 -14.64
N ARG A 99 -1.57 -4.59 -15.04
CA ARG A 99 -1.08 -3.23 -14.87
C ARG A 99 -0.82 -2.90 -13.40
N ARG A 100 -1.77 -3.21 -12.51
CA ARG A 100 -1.63 -3.02 -11.06
C ARG A 100 -0.44 -3.81 -10.49
N ASN A 101 -0.29 -5.08 -10.89
CA ASN A 101 0.81 -5.93 -10.41
C ASN A 101 2.18 -5.43 -10.90
N LEU A 102 2.27 -4.95 -12.15
CA LEU A 102 3.48 -4.33 -12.69
C LEU A 102 3.83 -3.04 -11.96
N MET A 103 2.84 -2.17 -11.71
CA MET A 103 3.05 -0.94 -10.94
C MET A 103 3.57 -1.26 -9.53
N ARG A 104 2.95 -2.21 -8.81
CA ARG A 104 3.42 -2.65 -7.50
C ARG A 104 4.85 -3.20 -7.54
N ARG A 105 5.19 -4.02 -8.56
CA ARG A 105 6.57 -4.52 -8.71
C ARG A 105 7.57 -3.40 -8.97
N LEU A 106 7.22 -2.39 -9.76
CA LEU A 106 8.06 -1.22 -9.97
C LEU A 106 8.23 -0.40 -8.68
N GLU A 107 7.15 -0.24 -7.91
CA GLU A 107 7.16 0.37 -6.58
C GLU A 107 8.07 -0.41 -5.62
N ASP A 108 7.95 -1.75 -5.57
CA ASP A 108 8.77 -2.64 -4.73
C ASP A 108 10.28 -2.62 -5.09
N LEU A 109 10.62 -2.38 -6.35
CA LEU A 109 12.02 -2.26 -6.81
C LEU A 109 12.65 -0.90 -6.50
N SER A 110 11.86 0.11 -6.11
CA SER A 110 12.32 1.47 -5.85
C SER A 110 11.91 1.94 -4.45
N TYR A 111 12.54 1.38 -3.41
CA TYR A 111 12.35 1.85 -2.02
C TYR A 111 13.31 2.97 -1.62
N LYS A 112 14.14 3.44 -2.53
CA LYS A 112 15.10 4.51 -2.27
C LYS A 112 14.73 5.79 -2.99
N ASP A 113 14.94 6.92 -2.32
CA ASP A 113 14.88 8.23 -2.96
C ASP A 113 16.09 8.42 -3.88
N ALA A 114 15.85 8.90 -5.09
CA ALA A 114 16.90 9.00 -6.12
C ALA A 114 18.02 10.00 -5.76
N LEU A 115 17.69 11.09 -5.03
CA LEU A 115 18.64 12.10 -4.63
C LEU A 115 19.39 11.68 -3.37
N THR A 116 18.68 11.38 -2.29
CA THR A 116 19.27 11.19 -0.96
C THR A 116 19.70 9.74 -0.67
N GLN A 117 19.20 8.77 -1.43
CA GLN A 117 19.36 7.34 -1.16
C GLN A 117 18.74 6.88 0.17
N LEU A 118 18.04 7.74 0.88
CA LEU A 118 17.18 7.38 2.01
C LEU A 118 15.99 6.54 1.54
N GLY A 119 15.21 5.98 2.45
CA GLY A 119 13.92 5.40 2.10
C GLY A 119 13.03 6.44 1.43
N ASN A 120 12.25 6.04 0.43
CA ASN A 120 11.24 6.91 -0.14
C ASN A 120 9.88 6.70 0.56
N ARG A 121 8.84 7.37 0.08
CA ARG A 121 7.48 7.26 0.63
C ARG A 121 6.96 5.82 0.67
N PHE A 122 7.24 5.00 -0.35
CA PHE A 122 6.82 3.60 -0.38
C PHE A 122 7.57 2.76 0.67
N ALA A 123 8.86 3.04 0.89
CA ALA A 123 9.64 2.42 1.96
C ALA A 123 9.07 2.77 3.34
N MET A 124 8.67 4.02 3.53
CA MET A 124 8.03 4.49 4.76
C MET A 124 6.70 3.77 5.01
N GLU A 125 5.80 3.71 4.02
CA GLU A 125 4.52 3.00 4.15
C GLU A 125 4.71 1.50 4.45
N LYS A 126 5.73 0.87 3.87
CA LYS A 126 6.09 -0.52 4.19
C LYS A 126 6.61 -0.67 5.61
N TYR A 127 7.47 0.25 6.05
CA TYR A 127 8.03 0.26 7.41
C TYR A 127 6.93 0.42 8.46
N VAL A 128 6.00 1.34 8.25
CA VAL A 128 4.81 1.57 9.10
C VAL A 128 4.01 0.28 9.31
N ARG A 129 3.78 -0.50 8.26
CA ARG A 129 3.04 -1.78 8.35
C ARG A 129 3.77 -2.87 9.12
N GLN A 130 5.06 -2.71 9.38
CA GLN A 130 5.91 -3.68 10.10
C GLN A 130 6.09 -3.31 11.59
N ILE A 131 5.71 -2.09 11.99
CA ILE A 131 5.76 -1.68 13.38
C ILE A 131 4.72 -2.48 14.17
N ASP A 132 5.16 -3.13 15.23
CA ASP A 132 4.27 -3.84 16.15
C ASP A 132 3.47 -2.81 16.96
N PRO A 133 2.13 -2.88 16.97
CA PRO A 133 1.27 -1.95 17.70
C PRO A 133 1.55 -1.87 19.22
N GLU A 134 2.10 -2.92 19.79
CA GLU A 134 2.42 -2.98 21.23
C GLU A 134 3.77 -2.32 21.60
N GLN A 135 4.56 -1.92 20.59
CA GLN A 135 5.88 -1.32 20.81
C GLN A 135 5.81 0.20 20.89
N SER A 136 6.78 0.80 21.58
CA SER A 136 6.96 2.23 21.58
C SER A 136 7.40 2.73 20.20
N VAL A 137 7.03 3.95 19.88
CA VAL A 137 7.39 4.59 18.61
C VAL A 137 7.74 6.06 18.83
N GLY A 138 8.82 6.49 18.19
CA GLY A 138 9.18 7.89 18.01
C GLY A 138 8.98 8.29 16.56
N VAL A 139 8.37 9.45 16.33
CA VAL A 139 8.20 10.07 15.02
C VAL A 139 8.94 11.41 15.04
N VAL A 140 9.82 11.61 14.05
CA VAL A 140 10.53 12.88 13.84
C VAL A 140 10.24 13.34 12.42
N TYR A 141 9.39 14.35 12.29
CA TYR A 141 9.06 14.98 11.02
C TYR A 141 9.95 16.20 10.80
N CYS A 142 10.60 16.30 9.66
CA CYS A 142 11.57 17.35 9.38
C CYS A 142 11.28 18.03 8.04
N ASP A 143 11.50 19.34 7.99
CA ASP A 143 11.45 20.15 6.77
C ASP A 143 12.74 20.96 6.63
N VAL A 144 13.36 20.92 5.45
CA VAL A 144 14.60 21.65 5.18
C VAL A 144 14.28 23.13 4.95
N THR A 145 14.54 23.97 5.96
CA THR A 145 14.21 25.39 5.91
C THR A 145 15.15 26.19 5.00
N GLY A 146 14.62 27.23 4.37
CA GLY A 146 15.40 28.11 3.49
C GLY A 146 15.69 27.56 2.08
N LEU A 147 15.22 26.34 1.74
CA LEU A 147 15.47 25.68 0.45
C LEU A 147 15.07 26.55 -0.75
N LYS A 148 13.93 27.25 -0.68
CA LYS A 148 13.48 28.15 -1.75
C LYS A 148 14.47 29.30 -1.97
N GLY A 149 14.94 29.93 -0.90
CA GLY A 149 15.91 31.01 -0.99
C GLY A 149 17.25 30.57 -1.60
N VAL A 150 17.71 29.36 -1.22
CA VAL A 150 18.91 28.74 -1.80
C VAL A 150 18.72 28.47 -3.29
N ASN A 151 17.59 27.87 -3.68
CA ASN A 151 17.26 27.60 -5.08
C ASN A 151 17.20 28.87 -5.93
N ASP A 152 16.54 29.91 -5.42
CA ASP A 152 16.35 31.19 -6.13
C ASP A 152 17.69 31.96 -6.30
N THR A 153 18.61 31.78 -5.33
CA THR A 153 19.89 32.54 -5.31
C THR A 153 21.04 31.78 -5.96
N LEU A 154 21.15 30.47 -5.68
CA LEU A 154 22.30 29.62 -6.05
C LEU A 154 21.93 28.50 -7.03
N GLY A 155 20.65 28.37 -7.38
CA GLY A 155 20.14 27.37 -8.31
C GLY A 155 19.82 26.01 -7.66
N HIS A 156 19.06 25.18 -8.36
CA HIS A 156 18.54 23.89 -7.86
C HIS A 156 19.64 22.91 -7.39
N LYS A 157 20.82 22.97 -8.00
CA LYS A 157 21.93 22.10 -7.57
C LYS A 157 22.40 22.38 -6.13
N ALA A 158 22.36 23.65 -5.72
CA ALA A 158 22.67 24.05 -4.35
C ALA A 158 21.58 23.62 -3.37
N GLY A 159 20.31 23.68 -3.81
CA GLY A 159 19.20 23.15 -3.03
C GLY A 159 19.25 21.63 -2.87
N ASP A 160 19.60 20.90 -3.92
CA ASP A 160 19.81 19.45 -3.84
C ASP A 160 20.93 19.11 -2.84
N ASP A 161 22.03 19.87 -2.85
CA ASP A 161 23.15 19.70 -1.89
C ASP A 161 22.69 19.97 -0.44
N LEU A 162 21.84 20.96 -0.23
CA LEU A 162 21.26 21.23 1.10
C LEU A 162 20.38 20.05 1.58
N ILE A 163 19.55 19.48 0.73
CA ILE A 163 18.73 18.30 1.04
C ILE A 163 19.62 17.10 1.33
N LEU A 164 20.68 16.88 0.56
CA LEU A 164 21.66 15.81 0.79
C LEU A 164 22.33 15.93 2.16
N ARG A 165 22.75 17.15 2.54
CA ARG A 165 23.36 17.38 3.85
C ARG A 165 22.37 17.14 5.00
N ALA A 166 21.11 17.60 4.86
CA ALA A 166 20.07 17.34 5.84
C ALA A 166 19.80 15.83 5.99
N GLY A 167 19.65 15.12 4.87
CA GLY A 167 19.47 13.67 4.87
C GLY A 167 20.65 12.91 5.52
N ALA A 168 21.87 13.34 5.25
CA ALA A 168 23.08 12.77 5.85
C ALA A 168 23.14 12.99 7.37
N CYS A 169 22.68 14.14 7.87
CA CYS A 169 22.57 14.38 9.31
C CYS A 169 21.58 13.41 9.97
N LEU A 170 20.41 13.22 9.35
CA LEU A 170 19.40 12.28 9.86
C LEU A 170 19.90 10.83 9.83
N GLU A 171 20.53 10.40 8.74
CA GLU A 171 21.10 9.06 8.60
C GLU A 171 22.21 8.82 9.63
N GLN A 172 23.06 9.81 9.90
CA GLN A 172 24.14 9.70 10.88
C GLN A 172 23.60 9.53 12.31
N VAL A 173 22.49 10.20 12.66
CA VAL A 173 21.91 10.17 14.02
C VAL A 173 20.93 9.01 14.16
N PHE A 174 20.16 8.69 13.13
CA PHE A 174 19.04 7.75 13.19
C PHE A 174 19.18 6.56 12.26
N GLY A 175 20.37 6.27 11.71
CA GLY A 175 20.56 5.19 10.73
C GLY A 175 20.18 3.79 11.21
N ASP A 176 20.04 3.57 12.54
CA ASP A 176 19.55 2.33 13.14
C ASP A 176 18.02 2.18 13.00
N TYR A 177 17.32 3.24 12.57
CA TYR A 177 15.87 3.33 12.43
C TYR A 177 15.45 3.59 10.98
N GLY A 178 14.17 3.76 10.74
CA GLY A 178 13.67 4.12 9.42
C GLY A 178 13.86 5.61 9.13
N VAL A 179 14.72 5.96 8.16
CA VAL A 179 14.93 7.34 7.68
C VAL A 179 14.43 7.45 6.25
N PHE A 180 13.55 8.43 5.99
CA PHE A 180 12.83 8.54 4.72
C PHE A 180 12.83 9.97 4.20
N ARG A 181 12.81 10.12 2.86
CA ARG A 181 12.40 11.35 2.19
C ARG A 181 11.01 11.15 1.59
N ILE A 182 10.03 11.92 2.05
CA ILE A 182 8.62 11.74 1.70
C ILE A 182 8.06 12.82 0.77
N GLY A 183 8.77 13.93 0.65
CA GLY A 183 8.44 15.07 -0.19
C GLY A 183 9.68 15.78 -0.72
N GLY A 184 9.52 16.97 -1.32
CA GLY A 184 10.61 17.77 -1.85
C GLY A 184 11.68 18.09 -0.82
N ASP A 185 11.31 18.76 0.26
CA ASP A 185 12.09 19.19 1.41
C ASP A 185 11.73 18.44 2.71
N GLU A 186 10.79 17.51 2.65
CA GLU A 186 10.26 16.77 3.79
C GLU A 186 11.00 15.45 4.01
N LEU A 187 11.53 15.30 5.21
CA LEU A 187 12.22 14.11 5.71
C LEU A 187 11.47 13.57 6.92
N LEU A 188 11.49 12.26 7.11
CA LEU A 188 10.80 11.60 8.21
C LEU A 188 11.68 10.53 8.82
N VAL A 189 11.68 10.45 10.15
CA VAL A 189 12.28 9.33 10.89
C VAL A 189 11.20 8.61 11.68
N LEU A 190 11.22 7.29 11.61
CA LEU A 190 10.36 6.39 12.39
C LEU A 190 11.23 5.48 13.24
N CYS A 191 11.18 5.67 14.55
CA CYS A 191 11.97 4.93 15.52
C CYS A 191 11.07 3.91 16.24
N ALA A 192 11.02 2.67 15.76
CA ALA A 192 10.34 1.58 16.47
C ALA A 192 11.17 1.14 17.67
N GLN A 193 10.51 0.80 18.79
CA GLN A 193 11.13 0.33 20.05
C GLN A 193 12.09 1.33 20.71
N ILE A 194 11.88 2.63 20.50
CA ILE A 194 12.70 3.65 21.13
C ILE A 194 12.04 4.11 22.45
N ASP A 195 12.83 4.31 23.48
CA ASP A 195 12.35 5.00 24.68
C ASP A 195 12.44 6.52 24.53
N GLN A 196 11.69 7.23 25.36
CA GLN A 196 11.55 8.68 25.27
C GLN A 196 12.88 9.41 25.53
N ASP A 197 13.69 8.94 26.47
CA ASP A 197 14.96 9.58 26.84
C ASP A 197 15.99 9.41 25.71
N THR A 198 16.06 8.24 25.11
CA THR A 198 16.90 7.97 23.93
C THR A 198 16.48 8.82 22.74
N LEU A 199 15.18 8.96 22.47
CA LEU A 199 14.70 9.84 21.41
C LEU A 199 15.12 11.30 21.67
N ALA A 200 14.92 11.80 22.87
CA ALA A 200 15.30 13.15 23.26
C ALA A 200 16.82 13.40 23.11
N GLU A 201 17.64 12.41 23.44
CA GLU A 201 19.10 12.50 23.24
C GLU A 201 19.47 12.52 21.75
N ARG A 202 18.84 11.68 20.93
CA ARG A 202 19.05 11.69 19.47
C ARG A 202 18.64 13.03 18.84
N ILE A 203 17.57 13.66 19.30
CA ILE A 203 17.19 15.00 18.84
C ILE A 203 18.26 16.03 19.18
N ARG A 204 18.79 16.05 20.40
CA ARG A 204 19.91 16.95 20.77
C ARG A 204 21.15 16.73 19.89
N GLN A 205 21.47 15.47 19.58
CA GLN A 205 22.56 15.14 18.67
C GLN A 205 22.29 15.66 17.26
N LEU A 206 21.06 15.57 16.78
CA LEU A 206 20.65 16.10 15.48
C LEU A 206 20.81 17.62 15.43
N GLU A 207 20.34 18.35 16.45
CA GLU A 207 20.46 19.81 16.56
C GLU A 207 21.94 20.25 16.51
N CYS A 208 22.81 19.59 17.29
CA CYS A 208 24.23 19.88 17.27
C CYS A 208 24.86 19.62 15.90
N LEU A 209 24.51 18.50 15.25
CA LEU A 209 25.08 18.10 13.97
C LEU A 209 24.61 19.00 12.83
N THR A 210 23.35 19.39 12.81
CA THR A 210 22.80 20.30 11.81
C THR A 210 23.40 21.70 11.92
N ALA A 211 23.62 22.20 13.15
CA ALA A 211 24.33 23.46 13.36
C ALA A 211 25.80 23.39 12.89
N GLU A 212 26.51 22.27 13.15
CA GLU A 212 27.89 22.07 12.66
C GLU A 212 27.95 22.03 11.12
N LYS A 213 26.96 21.45 10.47
CA LYS A 213 26.92 21.28 8.99
C LYS A 213 26.28 22.46 8.26
N ASP A 214 25.91 23.53 8.96
CA ASP A 214 25.19 24.68 8.40
C ASP A 214 23.93 24.23 7.62
N VAL A 215 23.10 23.43 8.28
CA VAL A 215 21.82 22.94 7.78
C VAL A 215 20.73 23.35 8.72
N ASN A 216 19.73 24.08 8.22
CA ASN A 216 18.56 24.44 9.00
C ASN A 216 17.40 23.50 8.67
N ILE A 217 16.85 22.86 9.69
CA ILE A 217 15.67 22.02 9.59
C ILE A 217 14.66 22.41 10.68
N ALA A 218 13.40 22.47 10.31
CA ALA A 218 12.30 22.52 11.25
C ALA A 218 11.95 21.09 11.68
N VAL A 219 11.70 20.88 12.97
CA VAL A 219 11.55 19.52 13.51
C VAL A 219 10.29 19.42 14.37
N GLY A 220 9.45 18.46 14.07
CA GLY A 220 8.33 18.05 14.91
C GLY A 220 8.54 16.66 15.47
N VAL A 221 8.48 16.52 16.79
CA VAL A 221 8.78 15.25 17.50
C VAL A 221 7.57 14.79 18.30
N ILE A 222 7.25 13.51 18.13
CA ILE A 222 6.26 12.80 18.95
C ILE A 222 6.88 11.51 19.44
N TRP A 223 6.58 11.16 20.66
CA TRP A 223 6.86 9.84 21.22
C TRP A 223 5.61 9.26 21.87
N GLN A 224 5.42 7.96 21.69
CA GLN A 224 4.34 7.22 22.33
C GLN A 224 4.85 5.85 22.80
N ASP A 225 4.34 5.38 23.93
CA ASP A 225 4.72 4.10 24.55
C ASP A 225 4.18 2.88 23.78
N ARG A 226 3.15 3.08 22.94
CA ARG A 226 2.55 2.07 22.07
C ARG A 226 2.20 2.69 20.70
N ALA A 227 2.59 2.02 19.66
CA ALA A 227 2.31 2.43 18.28
C ALA A 227 0.88 2.10 17.81
N ASP A 228 -0.05 1.78 18.70
CA ASP A 228 -1.38 1.25 18.42
C ASP A 228 -2.04 1.78 17.11
N THR A 229 -3.34 1.65 16.90
CA THR A 229 -4.02 1.90 15.61
C THR A 229 -3.95 3.33 15.08
N HIS A 230 -3.24 4.27 15.73
CA HIS A 230 -3.26 5.71 15.42
C HIS A 230 -1.94 6.28 14.89
N LEU A 231 -1.09 5.46 14.24
CA LEU A 231 0.19 5.96 13.71
C LEU A 231 0.01 7.11 12.70
N ASP A 232 -1.08 7.10 11.92
CA ASP A 232 -1.42 8.20 11.01
C ASP A 232 -1.69 9.51 11.79
N GLU A 233 -2.31 9.45 12.96
CA GLU A 233 -2.53 10.61 13.83
C GLU A 233 -1.21 11.12 14.42
N LEU A 234 -0.29 10.22 14.78
CA LEU A 234 1.05 10.60 15.25
C LEU A 234 1.86 11.30 14.16
N LEU A 235 1.77 10.83 12.92
CA LEU A 235 2.41 11.46 11.77
C LEU A 235 1.86 12.87 11.57
N GLN A 236 0.53 13.06 11.60
CA GLN A 236 -0.11 14.37 11.47
C GLN A 236 0.26 15.32 12.61
N GLU A 237 0.30 14.84 13.85
CA GLU A 237 0.69 15.67 14.99
C GLU A 237 2.18 16.05 14.95
N ALA A 238 3.06 15.14 14.52
CA ALA A 238 4.47 15.45 14.31
C ALA A 238 4.65 16.50 13.18
N GLU A 239 3.93 16.35 12.07
CA GLU A 239 3.90 17.32 10.97
C GLU A 239 3.45 18.70 11.46
N LYS A 240 2.38 18.77 12.24
CA LYS A 240 1.88 20.02 12.80
C LYS A 240 2.93 20.70 13.69
N ARG A 241 3.61 19.97 14.56
CA ARG A 241 4.71 20.51 15.39
C ARG A 241 5.88 21.01 14.57
N MET A 242 6.21 20.33 13.49
CA MET A 242 7.22 20.80 12.55
C MET A 242 6.82 22.12 11.90
N TYR A 243 5.54 22.30 11.53
CA TYR A 243 5.06 23.57 11.02
C TYR A 243 5.07 24.69 12.06
N GLU A 244 4.81 24.39 13.33
CA GLU A 244 4.92 25.36 14.44
C GLU A 244 6.39 25.81 14.60
N ASP A 245 7.34 24.86 14.62
CA ASP A 245 8.78 25.13 14.67
C ASP A 245 9.27 25.93 13.44
N LYS A 246 8.79 25.56 12.25
CA LYS A 246 9.09 26.30 11.00
C LYS A 246 8.62 27.75 11.05
N ALA A 247 7.49 28.03 11.70
CA ALA A 247 6.95 29.37 11.81
C ALA A 247 7.81 30.29 12.73
N GLU A 248 8.57 29.74 13.66
CA GLU A 248 9.51 30.48 14.50
C GLU A 248 10.77 30.92 13.74
N TYR A 249 11.07 30.24 12.62
CA TYR A 249 12.23 30.54 11.77
C TYR A 249 12.02 31.77 10.86
N TYR A 250 10.77 32.08 10.50
CA TYR A 250 10.42 33.19 9.59
C TYR A 250 9.85 34.39 10.33
#